data_e244d10ff521595cf20ee1c9145d0082
#
_entry.id   e244d10ff521595cf20ee1c9145d0082
#
_cell.length_a   1.000
_cell.length_b   1.000
_cell.length_c   1.000
_cell.angle_alpha   90.00
_cell.angle_beta   90.00
_cell.angle_gamma   90.00
#
_symmetry.space_group_name_H-M   'P 1'
#
loop_
_entity.id
_entity.type
_entity.pdbx_description
1 polymer ?
#
loop_
_entity_poly.entity_id
_entity_poly.type
_entity_poly.pdbx_seq_one_letter_code
_entity_poly.pdbx_strand_id
1 'polypeptide(L)'
;MTLDLPLYQALFLTAHDEHGEPLIHRPSLGLGLTGAALLDLMLDKRLALQDNQAWAPDAEPCGDLVTDTLVRTVGRDGARRPLAAWLREGTAGMYGQVAHVLTTSGQVVPGTYRRLGLRRQVMIPTDPVIRARMQTDLLHVYHGRRTGGPSWAALCGLIGVLRLQRALDVETGTHETLTRLRWIANTQVPDCAAVLAAIKALHGDMALAAYR
;
A
#
# COMPACT_ATOMS: atom_id res chain seq x y z
N MET A 1 7.10 -5.25 -17.07
CA MET A 1 6.77 -6.32 -16.09
C MET A 1 5.52 -5.88 -15.34
N THR A 2 4.47 -6.67 -15.34
CA THR A 2 3.26 -6.44 -14.55
C THR A 2 3.45 -6.97 -13.14
N LEU A 3 2.79 -6.35 -12.17
CA LEU A 3 2.68 -6.88 -10.82
C LEU A 3 1.59 -7.96 -10.85
N ASP A 4 1.93 -9.19 -10.45
CA ASP A 4 1.00 -10.33 -10.52
C ASP A 4 -0.04 -10.34 -9.37
N LEU A 5 0.07 -9.39 -8.45
CA LEU A 5 -0.79 -9.22 -7.28
C LEU A 5 -1.41 -7.82 -7.28
N PRO A 6 -2.60 -7.62 -6.71
CA PRO A 6 -3.12 -6.30 -6.39
C PRO A 6 -2.11 -5.50 -5.56
N LEU A 7 -2.06 -4.20 -5.79
CA LEU A 7 -1.05 -3.31 -5.19
C LEU A 7 -1.10 -3.33 -3.65
N TYR A 8 -2.31 -3.43 -3.07
CA TYR A 8 -2.48 -3.52 -1.62
C TYR A 8 -1.91 -4.83 -1.04
N GLN A 9 -1.99 -5.96 -1.78
CA GLN A 9 -1.37 -7.22 -1.37
C GLN A 9 0.16 -7.14 -1.45
N ALA A 10 0.66 -6.58 -2.55
CA ALA A 10 2.08 -6.35 -2.75
C ALA A 10 2.67 -5.45 -1.65
N LEU A 11 1.97 -4.35 -1.32
CA LEU A 11 2.37 -3.47 -0.23
C LEU A 11 2.35 -4.19 1.12
N PHE A 12 1.31 -5.00 1.41
CA PHE A 12 1.24 -5.76 2.64
C PHE A 12 2.45 -6.68 2.80
N LEU A 13 2.75 -7.50 1.78
CA LEU A 13 3.86 -8.45 1.82
C LEU A 13 5.23 -7.74 1.94
N THR A 14 5.37 -6.58 1.29
CA THR A 14 6.61 -5.80 1.32
C THR A 14 6.79 -5.05 2.65
N ALA A 15 5.71 -4.68 3.32
CA ALA A 15 5.71 -3.89 4.55
C ALA A 15 5.87 -4.72 5.83
N HIS A 16 6.18 -6.00 5.73
CA HIS A 16 6.46 -6.88 6.88
C HIS A 16 7.90 -7.39 6.82
N ASP A 17 8.49 -7.60 7.99
CA ASP A 17 9.82 -8.21 8.10
C ASP A 17 9.77 -9.75 7.90
N GLU A 18 10.90 -10.41 8.05
CA GLU A 18 11.05 -11.86 7.93
C GLU A 18 10.26 -12.66 8.98
N HIS A 19 9.92 -12.02 10.08
CA HIS A 19 9.13 -12.61 11.17
C HIS A 19 7.63 -12.31 11.04
N GLY A 20 7.23 -11.53 10.01
CA GLY A 20 5.85 -11.09 9.78
C GLY A 20 5.43 -9.93 10.70
N GLU A 21 6.38 -9.20 11.30
CA GLU A 21 6.10 -7.97 12.04
C GLU A 21 6.03 -6.79 11.07
N PRO A 22 5.01 -5.90 11.14
CA PRO A 22 4.93 -4.74 10.27
C PRO A 22 6.11 -3.78 10.52
N LEU A 23 6.74 -3.30 9.45
CA LEU A 23 7.88 -2.37 9.47
C LEU A 23 7.48 -0.97 9.95
N ILE A 24 6.20 -0.63 9.92
CA ILE A 24 5.63 0.62 10.43
C ILE A 24 4.40 0.35 11.29
N HIS A 25 3.94 1.36 12.02
CA HIS A 25 2.74 1.26 12.85
C HIS A 25 1.51 0.82 12.04
N ARG A 26 0.72 -0.14 12.56
CA ARG A 26 -0.41 -0.73 11.84
C ARG A 26 -1.43 0.28 11.30
N PRO A 27 -1.85 1.33 12.01
CA PRO A 27 -2.70 2.37 11.45
C PRO A 27 -2.07 3.09 10.24
N SER A 28 -0.77 3.40 10.27
CA SER A 28 -0.06 3.98 9.14
C SER A 28 0.00 3.01 7.95
N LEU A 29 0.18 1.72 8.23
CA LEU A 29 0.10 0.69 7.19
C LEU A 29 -1.31 0.57 6.63
N GLY A 30 -2.35 0.62 7.49
CA GLY A 30 -3.75 0.65 7.07
C GLY A 30 -4.05 1.79 6.10
N LEU A 31 -3.54 3.01 6.38
CA LEU A 31 -3.62 4.15 5.47
C LEU A 31 -2.95 3.86 4.12
N GLY A 32 -1.76 3.28 4.15
CA GLY A 32 -1.04 2.88 2.94
C GLY A 32 -1.79 1.83 2.12
N LEU A 33 -2.37 0.83 2.78
CA LEU A 33 -3.17 -0.21 2.14
C LEU A 33 -4.46 0.34 1.51
N THR A 34 -5.12 1.29 2.19
CA THR A 34 -6.26 2.02 1.60
C THR A 34 -5.82 2.79 0.35
N GLY A 35 -4.69 3.49 0.44
CA GLY A 35 -4.14 4.19 -0.72
C GLY A 35 -3.77 3.25 -1.86
N ALA A 36 -3.21 2.08 -1.56
CA ALA A 36 -2.90 1.06 -2.55
C ALA A 36 -4.17 0.56 -3.26
N ALA A 37 -5.24 0.26 -2.50
CA ALA A 37 -6.52 -0.15 -3.07
C ALA A 37 -7.16 0.96 -3.94
N LEU A 38 -7.03 2.24 -3.56
CA LEU A 38 -7.47 3.35 -4.40
C LEU A 38 -6.65 3.47 -5.69
N LEU A 39 -5.34 3.23 -5.62
CA LEU A 39 -4.47 3.23 -6.80
C LEU A 39 -4.78 2.05 -7.73
N ASP A 40 -5.10 0.85 -7.19
CA ASP A 40 -5.58 -0.27 -8.00
C ASP A 40 -6.86 0.13 -8.75
N LEU A 41 -7.87 0.68 -8.06
CA LEU A 41 -9.11 1.16 -8.67
C LEU A 41 -8.87 2.24 -9.74
N MET A 42 -7.89 3.12 -9.55
CA MET A 42 -7.54 4.15 -10.55
C MET A 42 -6.87 3.53 -11.77
N LEU A 43 -5.91 2.62 -11.57
CA LEU A 43 -5.21 1.94 -12.66
C LEU A 43 -6.19 1.10 -13.50
N ASP A 44 -7.21 0.51 -12.87
CA ASP A 44 -8.29 -0.23 -13.51
C ASP A 44 -9.41 0.66 -14.06
N LYS A 45 -9.26 2.00 -13.95
CA LYS A 45 -10.25 3.01 -14.40
C LYS A 45 -11.61 2.91 -13.71
N ARG A 46 -11.67 2.31 -12.53
CA ARG A 46 -12.87 2.16 -11.69
C ARG A 46 -13.04 3.29 -10.67
N LEU A 47 -11.99 4.07 -10.42
CA LEU A 47 -12.02 5.29 -9.63
C LEU A 47 -11.58 6.46 -10.50
N ALA A 48 -12.39 7.49 -10.56
CA ALA A 48 -12.04 8.76 -11.17
C ALA A 48 -11.61 9.76 -10.10
N LEU A 49 -10.62 10.60 -10.43
CA LEU A 49 -10.10 11.64 -9.54
C LEU A 49 -9.98 12.94 -10.32
N GLN A 50 -10.58 14.01 -9.80
CA GLN A 50 -10.48 15.35 -10.35
C GLN A 50 -10.56 16.37 -9.20
N ASP A 51 -9.69 17.36 -9.18
CA ASP A 51 -9.68 18.44 -8.18
C ASP A 51 -9.72 17.94 -6.72
N ASN A 52 -8.97 16.87 -6.42
CA ASN A 52 -8.97 16.16 -5.13
C ASN A 52 -10.34 15.57 -4.72
N GLN A 53 -11.28 15.45 -5.65
CA GLN A 53 -12.53 14.73 -5.47
C GLN A 53 -12.44 13.37 -6.18
N ALA A 54 -12.74 12.30 -5.46
CA ALA A 54 -12.76 10.95 -5.99
C ALA A 54 -14.19 10.40 -6.01
N TRP A 55 -14.51 9.61 -7.03
CA TRP A 55 -15.78 8.90 -7.13
C TRP A 55 -15.59 7.62 -7.94
N ALA A 56 -16.42 6.64 -7.71
CA ALA A 56 -16.52 5.43 -8.52
C ALA A 56 -17.63 5.61 -9.56
N PRO A 57 -17.30 5.81 -10.84
CA PRO A 57 -18.31 5.99 -11.91
C PRO A 57 -19.18 4.74 -12.06
N ASP A 58 -18.59 3.59 -11.81
CA ASP A 58 -19.22 2.29 -11.83
C ASP A 58 -18.91 1.58 -10.51
N ALA A 59 -19.97 1.30 -9.75
CA ALA A 59 -19.88 0.64 -8.46
C ALA A 59 -20.07 -0.89 -8.56
N GLU A 60 -20.11 -1.46 -9.80
CA GLU A 60 -20.24 -2.91 -9.95
C GLU A 60 -19.06 -3.65 -9.30
N PRO A 61 -19.32 -4.73 -8.54
CA PRO A 61 -18.26 -5.51 -7.94
C PRO A 61 -17.35 -6.14 -9.01
N CYS A 62 -16.03 -6.13 -8.78
CA CYS A 62 -15.08 -6.84 -9.64
C CYS A 62 -14.65 -8.20 -9.08
N GLY A 63 -15.16 -8.57 -7.90
CA GLY A 63 -14.80 -9.80 -7.21
C GLY A 63 -13.60 -9.67 -6.29
N ASP A 64 -12.97 -8.51 -6.22
CA ASP A 64 -11.95 -8.22 -5.21
C ASP A 64 -12.60 -7.67 -3.94
N LEU A 65 -12.55 -8.45 -2.86
CA LEU A 65 -13.23 -8.13 -1.60
C LEU A 65 -12.79 -6.81 -0.99
N VAL A 66 -11.53 -6.43 -1.13
CA VAL A 66 -10.97 -5.22 -0.50
C VAL A 66 -11.45 -3.99 -1.25
N THR A 67 -11.25 -3.94 -2.56
CA THR A 67 -11.64 -2.81 -3.40
C THR A 67 -13.17 -2.68 -3.48
N ASP A 68 -13.90 -3.79 -3.60
CA ASP A 68 -15.37 -3.79 -3.62
C ASP A 68 -15.96 -3.30 -2.28
N THR A 69 -15.34 -3.68 -1.14
CA THR A 69 -15.77 -3.18 0.17
C THR A 69 -15.47 -1.68 0.30
N LEU A 70 -14.30 -1.23 -0.18
CA LEU A 70 -13.93 0.18 -0.15
C LEU A 70 -14.92 1.03 -0.98
N VAL A 71 -15.22 0.62 -2.21
CA VAL A 71 -16.22 1.30 -3.07
C VAL A 71 -17.59 1.30 -2.40
N ARG A 72 -18.06 0.19 -1.87
CA ARG A 72 -19.36 0.09 -1.19
C ARG A 72 -19.43 0.95 0.07
N THR A 73 -18.34 1.10 0.83
CA THR A 73 -18.34 1.80 2.11
C THR A 73 -18.21 3.30 1.91
N VAL A 74 -17.30 3.73 1.05
CA VAL A 74 -16.95 5.15 0.87
C VAL A 74 -17.56 5.73 -0.42
N GLY A 75 -17.66 4.92 -1.48
CA GLY A 75 -18.16 5.32 -2.80
C GLY A 75 -19.67 5.21 -2.97
N ARG A 76 -20.42 5.03 -1.88
CA ARG A 76 -21.89 4.97 -1.92
C ARG A 76 -22.45 6.11 -2.77
N ASP A 77 -23.45 5.82 -3.58
CA ASP A 77 -24.20 6.79 -4.39
C ASP A 77 -23.44 7.40 -5.57
N GLY A 78 -22.23 6.93 -5.90
CA GLY A 78 -21.42 7.50 -7.00
C GLY A 78 -21.05 8.99 -6.80
N ALA A 79 -21.29 9.53 -5.62
CA ALA A 79 -21.04 10.93 -5.31
C ALA A 79 -19.56 11.27 -5.28
N ARG A 80 -19.20 12.43 -5.79
CA ARG A 80 -17.85 12.98 -5.63
C ARG A 80 -17.59 13.30 -4.17
N ARG A 81 -16.49 12.77 -3.65
CA ARG A 81 -16.08 12.97 -2.25
C ARG A 81 -14.61 13.36 -2.17
N PRO A 82 -14.19 14.17 -1.19
CA PRO A 82 -12.79 14.48 -0.99
C PRO A 82 -11.93 13.20 -0.89
N LEU A 83 -10.82 13.16 -1.59
CA LEU A 83 -9.88 12.03 -1.54
C LEU A 83 -9.44 11.70 -0.10
N ALA A 84 -9.26 12.74 0.73
CA ALA A 84 -8.95 12.57 2.14
C ALA A 84 -10.06 11.84 2.93
N ALA A 85 -11.33 11.96 2.53
CA ALA A 85 -12.42 11.21 3.13
C ALA A 85 -12.34 9.72 2.78
N TRP A 86 -12.08 9.39 1.50
CA TRP A 86 -11.82 8.03 1.07
C TRP A 86 -10.69 7.36 1.87
N LEU A 87 -9.58 8.08 2.04
CA LEU A 87 -8.43 7.58 2.79
C LEU A 87 -8.75 7.38 4.27
N ARG A 88 -9.37 8.36 4.94
CA ARG A 88 -9.68 8.26 6.39
C ARG A 88 -10.70 7.18 6.69
N GLU A 89 -11.80 7.16 5.96
CA GLU A 89 -12.89 6.20 6.18
C GLU A 89 -12.46 4.78 5.80
N GLY A 90 -11.72 4.62 4.69
CA GLY A 90 -11.19 3.34 4.25
C GLY A 90 -10.10 2.75 5.16
N THR A 91 -9.37 3.59 5.91
CA THR A 91 -8.28 3.13 6.78
C THR A 91 -8.79 2.28 7.95
N ALA A 92 -10.01 2.54 8.43
CA ALA A 92 -10.57 1.81 9.55
C ALA A 92 -10.76 0.32 9.19
N GLY A 93 -10.01 -0.57 9.87
CA GLY A 93 -10.08 -2.01 9.64
C GLY A 93 -9.33 -2.54 8.40
N MET A 94 -8.79 -1.68 7.53
CA MET A 94 -8.13 -2.08 6.26
C MET A 94 -7.02 -3.11 6.47
N TYR A 95 -6.15 -2.90 7.46
CA TYR A 95 -5.10 -3.87 7.79
C TYR A 95 -5.67 -5.27 8.08
N GLY A 96 -6.71 -5.35 8.91
CA GLY A 96 -7.36 -6.61 9.26
C GLY A 96 -8.06 -7.25 8.05
N GLN A 97 -8.68 -6.46 7.20
CA GLN A 97 -9.37 -6.93 5.99
C GLN A 97 -8.37 -7.53 4.99
N VAL A 98 -7.26 -6.84 4.72
CA VAL A 98 -6.20 -7.37 3.83
C VAL A 98 -5.54 -8.61 4.44
N ALA A 99 -5.25 -8.61 5.74
CA ALA A 99 -4.72 -9.78 6.43
C ALA A 99 -5.67 -10.98 6.33
N HIS A 100 -6.98 -10.76 6.44
CA HIS A 100 -7.99 -11.81 6.28
C HIS A 100 -7.99 -12.38 4.86
N VAL A 101 -7.98 -11.53 3.84
CA VAL A 101 -7.92 -11.94 2.42
C VAL A 101 -6.67 -12.77 2.15
N LEU A 102 -5.50 -12.31 2.60
CA LEU A 102 -4.24 -13.03 2.41
C LEU A 102 -4.18 -14.35 3.20
N THR A 103 -4.83 -14.42 4.36
CA THR A 103 -4.94 -15.67 5.13
C THR A 103 -5.87 -16.66 4.44
N THR A 104 -7.01 -16.20 3.94
CA THR A 104 -7.98 -17.05 3.25
C THR A 104 -7.43 -17.59 1.93
N SER A 105 -6.63 -16.79 1.22
CA SER A 105 -5.91 -17.23 0.00
C SER A 105 -4.65 -18.06 0.29
N GLY A 106 -4.32 -18.29 1.56
CA GLY A 106 -3.15 -19.09 1.96
C GLY A 106 -1.81 -18.42 1.73
N GLN A 107 -1.77 -17.10 1.50
CA GLN A 107 -0.52 -16.36 1.28
C GLN A 107 0.20 -15.99 2.58
N VAL A 108 -0.55 -15.82 3.67
CA VAL A 108 0.00 -15.59 5.01
C VAL A 108 -0.72 -16.47 6.03
N VAL A 109 -0.04 -16.76 7.14
CA VAL A 109 -0.63 -17.43 8.30
C VAL A 109 -0.46 -16.56 9.55
N PRO A 110 -1.48 -16.46 10.40
CA PRO A 110 -1.33 -15.78 11.68
C PRO A 110 -0.37 -16.56 12.57
N GLY A 111 0.55 -15.86 13.18
CA GLY A 111 1.55 -16.41 14.07
C GLY A 111 1.73 -15.56 15.32
N THR A 112 2.57 -16.03 16.22
CA THR A 112 2.96 -15.28 17.41
C THR A 112 4.48 -15.24 17.49
N TYR A 113 5.04 -14.06 17.54
CA TYR A 113 6.46 -13.84 17.71
C TYR A 113 6.75 -13.23 19.09
N ARG A 114 7.82 -13.68 19.74
CA ARG A 114 8.27 -13.12 21.03
C ARG A 114 9.44 -12.18 20.80
N ARG A 115 9.26 -10.91 21.15
CA ARG A 115 10.33 -9.92 21.14
C ARG A 115 10.41 -9.23 22.50
N LEU A 116 11.58 -9.22 23.12
CA LEU A 116 11.80 -8.62 24.43
C LEU A 116 10.79 -9.09 25.49
N GLY A 117 10.44 -10.39 25.50
CA GLY A 117 9.49 -10.98 26.44
C GLY A 117 8.00 -10.74 26.11
N LEU A 118 7.67 -9.85 25.17
CA LEU A 118 6.31 -9.56 24.77
C LEU A 118 5.88 -10.45 23.59
N ARG A 119 4.66 -11.01 23.68
CA ARG A 119 4.02 -11.73 22.56
C ARG A 119 3.42 -10.71 21.59
N ARG A 120 3.80 -10.81 20.33
CA ARG A 120 3.23 -10.00 19.25
C ARG A 120 2.53 -10.90 18.24
N GLN A 121 1.35 -10.50 17.82
CA GLN A 121 0.67 -11.15 16.70
C GLN A 121 1.30 -10.69 15.40
N VAL A 122 1.70 -11.64 14.57
CA VAL A 122 2.39 -11.42 13.30
C VAL A 122 1.66 -12.14 12.16
N MET A 123 1.94 -11.74 10.93
CA MET A 123 1.42 -12.36 9.70
C MET A 123 2.58 -12.91 8.91
N ILE A 124 2.81 -14.22 9.01
CA ILE A 124 3.97 -14.89 8.44
C ILE A 124 3.64 -15.29 7.00
N PRO A 125 4.43 -14.86 5.99
CA PRO A 125 4.27 -15.34 4.62
C PRO A 125 4.40 -16.86 4.56
N THR A 126 3.46 -17.51 3.90
CA THR A 126 3.45 -18.96 3.75
C THR A 126 4.57 -19.45 2.83
N ASP A 127 4.86 -18.63 1.81
CA ASP A 127 5.99 -18.86 0.90
C ASP A 127 7.00 -17.71 1.00
N PRO A 128 8.17 -17.95 1.61
CA PRO A 128 9.23 -16.95 1.71
C PRO A 128 9.79 -16.52 0.35
N VAL A 129 9.63 -17.35 -0.69
CA VAL A 129 10.10 -17.06 -2.05
C VAL A 129 9.30 -15.91 -2.67
N ILE A 130 8.00 -15.82 -2.41
CA ILE A 130 7.15 -14.72 -2.93
C ILE A 130 7.69 -13.38 -2.44
N ARG A 131 7.98 -13.26 -1.15
CA ARG A 131 8.53 -12.03 -0.57
C ARG A 131 9.90 -11.69 -1.15
N ALA A 132 10.82 -12.67 -1.22
CA ALA A 132 12.16 -12.47 -1.75
C ALA A 132 12.11 -12.05 -3.24
N ARG A 133 11.23 -12.68 -4.03
CA ARG A 133 11.01 -12.31 -5.43
C ARG A 133 10.49 -10.88 -5.57
N MET A 134 9.49 -10.51 -4.78
CA MET A 134 8.96 -9.14 -4.80
C MET A 134 10.02 -8.11 -4.41
N GLN A 135 10.82 -8.38 -3.39
CA GLN A 135 11.93 -7.51 -2.99
C GLN A 135 12.96 -7.37 -4.10
N THR A 136 13.34 -8.48 -4.75
CA THR A 136 14.28 -8.47 -5.89
C THR A 136 13.73 -7.67 -7.08
N ASP A 137 12.46 -7.89 -7.44
CA ASP A 137 11.82 -7.18 -8.54
C ASP A 137 11.70 -5.68 -8.24
N LEU A 138 11.35 -5.32 -7.02
CA LEU A 138 11.32 -3.94 -6.56
C LEU A 138 12.70 -3.27 -6.64
N LEU A 139 13.77 -3.98 -6.23
CA LEU A 139 15.15 -3.52 -6.37
C LEU A 139 15.54 -3.32 -7.84
N HIS A 140 15.13 -4.20 -8.74
CA HIS A 140 15.37 -4.04 -10.17
C HIS A 140 14.70 -2.78 -10.74
N VAL A 141 13.46 -2.48 -10.32
CA VAL A 141 12.76 -1.25 -10.69
C VAL A 141 13.45 -0.03 -10.08
N TYR A 142 13.80 -0.10 -8.80
CA TYR A 142 14.50 0.97 -8.09
C TYR A 142 15.82 1.34 -8.77
N HIS A 143 16.63 0.36 -9.17
CA HIS A 143 17.90 0.58 -9.86
C HIS A 143 17.75 0.90 -11.37
N GLY A 144 16.54 0.86 -11.91
CA GLY A 144 16.29 1.06 -13.34
C GLY A 144 16.79 -0.08 -14.24
N ARG A 145 17.06 -1.24 -13.64
CA ARG A 145 17.50 -2.45 -14.37
C ARG A 145 16.34 -3.10 -15.12
N ARG A 146 15.10 -2.81 -14.71
CA ARG A 146 13.86 -3.23 -15.37
C ARG A 146 12.88 -2.07 -15.39
N THR A 147 12.16 -1.95 -16.50
CA THR A 147 11.03 -1.02 -16.57
C THR A 147 9.86 -1.68 -15.84
N GLY A 148 9.50 -1.14 -14.70
CA GLY A 148 8.28 -1.49 -13.98
C GLY A 148 7.07 -0.92 -14.73
N GLY A 149 5.95 -1.68 -14.77
CA GLY A 149 4.67 -1.11 -15.18
C GLY A 149 4.13 -0.12 -14.14
N PRO A 150 2.96 0.50 -14.42
CA PRO A 150 2.36 1.50 -13.52
C PRO A 150 2.22 1.04 -12.07
N SER A 151 1.84 -0.22 -11.83
CA SER A 151 1.68 -0.77 -10.48
C SER A 151 3.00 -0.81 -9.70
N TRP A 152 4.14 -1.13 -10.34
CA TRP A 152 5.44 -1.10 -9.68
C TRP A 152 5.88 0.32 -9.32
N ALA A 153 5.61 1.29 -10.20
CA ALA A 153 5.91 2.69 -9.93
C ALA A 153 5.03 3.23 -8.79
N ALA A 154 3.76 2.85 -8.75
CA ALA A 154 2.85 3.18 -7.66
C ALA A 154 3.32 2.56 -6.33
N LEU A 155 3.78 1.30 -6.34
CA LEU A 155 4.37 0.64 -5.15
C LEU A 155 5.60 1.39 -4.66
N CYS A 156 6.51 1.80 -5.56
CA CYS A 156 7.65 2.65 -5.21
C CYS A 156 7.20 3.96 -4.54
N GLY A 157 6.17 4.60 -5.08
CA GLY A 157 5.58 5.80 -4.49
C GLY A 157 5.04 5.58 -3.08
N LEU A 158 4.29 4.51 -2.86
CA LEU A 158 3.75 4.13 -1.56
C LEU A 158 4.87 3.87 -0.54
N ILE A 159 5.89 3.10 -0.91
CA ILE A 159 7.07 2.85 -0.06
C ILE A 159 7.74 4.16 0.31
N GLY A 160 7.86 5.09 -0.66
CA GLY A 160 8.47 6.39 -0.44
C GLY A 160 7.68 7.28 0.52
N VAL A 161 6.35 7.37 0.37
CA VAL A 161 5.51 8.25 1.23
C VAL A 161 5.29 7.68 2.62
N LEU A 162 5.27 6.36 2.78
CA LEU A 162 5.17 5.65 4.06
C LEU A 162 6.50 5.49 4.78
N ARG A 163 7.62 5.90 4.16
CA ARG A 163 8.96 5.74 4.68
C ARG A 163 9.35 4.28 4.97
N LEU A 164 8.95 3.39 4.08
CA LEU A 164 9.22 1.95 4.15
C LEU A 164 10.54 1.57 3.44
N GLN A 165 11.53 2.47 3.37
CA GLN A 165 12.81 2.22 2.67
C GLN A 165 13.56 0.98 3.20
N ARG A 166 13.33 0.58 4.46
CA ARG A 166 13.88 -0.66 5.02
C ARG A 166 13.42 -1.93 4.29
N ALA A 167 12.27 -1.84 3.59
CA ALA A 167 11.77 -2.95 2.79
C ALA A 167 12.64 -3.23 1.54
N LEU A 168 13.45 -2.25 1.12
CA LEU A 168 14.35 -2.36 -0.04
C LEU A 168 15.72 -2.96 0.33
N ASP A 169 16.12 -2.86 1.60
CA ASP A 169 17.46 -3.29 2.06
C ASP A 169 18.61 -2.75 1.18
N VAL A 170 18.55 -1.44 0.87
CA VAL A 170 19.57 -0.76 0.08
C VAL A 170 20.57 -0.02 0.97
N GLU A 171 21.85 -0.05 0.60
CA GLU A 171 22.94 0.61 1.33
C GLU A 171 22.92 2.15 1.17
N THR A 172 22.13 2.67 0.23
CA THR A 172 22.02 4.12 0.00
C THR A 172 21.37 4.85 1.17
N GLY A 173 21.76 6.09 1.39
CA GLY A 173 21.20 6.94 2.46
C GLY A 173 19.68 7.10 2.33
N THR A 174 18.99 7.15 3.47
CA THR A 174 17.51 7.26 3.53
C THR A 174 16.95 8.36 2.63
N HIS A 175 17.61 9.53 2.58
CA HIS A 175 17.16 10.67 1.78
C HIS A 175 17.22 10.38 0.28
N GLU A 176 18.31 9.80 -0.18
CA GLU A 176 18.52 9.45 -1.59
C GLU A 176 17.52 8.38 -2.04
N THR A 177 17.33 7.34 -1.22
CA THR A 177 16.34 6.28 -1.48
C THR A 177 14.93 6.84 -1.63
N LEU A 178 14.50 7.70 -0.71
CA LEU A 178 13.16 8.30 -0.76
C LEU A 178 13.01 9.25 -1.95
N THR A 179 14.06 9.97 -2.34
CA THR A 179 14.06 10.85 -3.50
C THR A 179 13.92 10.03 -4.78
N ARG A 180 14.67 8.94 -4.91
CA ARG A 180 14.60 8.03 -6.07
C ARG A 180 13.22 7.39 -6.21
N LEU A 181 12.67 6.85 -5.13
CA LEU A 181 11.33 6.25 -5.13
C LEU A 181 10.25 7.25 -5.59
N ARG A 182 10.33 8.48 -5.11
CA ARG A 182 9.41 9.56 -5.47
C ARG A 182 9.55 9.94 -6.96
N TRP A 183 10.79 10.01 -7.43
CA TRP A 183 11.06 10.28 -8.84
C TRP A 183 10.45 9.21 -9.75
N ILE A 184 10.61 7.91 -9.42
CA ILE A 184 10.03 6.80 -10.19
C ILE A 184 8.51 6.96 -10.28
N ALA A 185 7.83 7.18 -9.17
CA ALA A 185 6.38 7.33 -9.12
C ALA A 185 5.92 8.54 -9.95
N ASN A 186 6.52 9.71 -9.74
CA ASN A 186 6.12 10.94 -10.43
C ASN A 186 6.33 10.87 -11.95
N THR A 187 7.36 10.13 -12.39
CA THR A 187 7.69 10.03 -13.83
C THR A 187 6.82 9.01 -14.55
N GLN A 188 6.49 7.88 -13.89
CA GLN A 188 5.81 6.77 -14.55
C GLN A 188 4.29 6.74 -14.32
N VAL A 189 3.82 7.32 -13.21
CA VAL A 189 2.39 7.34 -12.85
C VAL A 189 1.97 8.72 -12.29
N PRO A 190 2.07 9.78 -13.09
CA PRO A 190 1.73 11.13 -12.64
C PRO A 190 0.29 11.24 -12.12
N ASP A 191 -0.65 10.46 -12.66
CA ASP A 191 -2.06 10.43 -12.24
C ASP A 191 -2.22 9.94 -10.79
N CYS A 192 -1.26 9.18 -10.28
CA CYS A 192 -1.25 8.71 -8.89
C CYS A 192 -0.70 9.75 -7.89
N ALA A 193 -0.12 10.85 -8.36
CA ALA A 193 0.57 11.83 -7.53
C ALA A 193 -0.33 12.44 -6.45
N ALA A 194 -1.59 12.73 -6.77
CA ALA A 194 -2.54 13.29 -5.82
C ALA A 194 -2.85 12.31 -4.65
N VAL A 195 -3.03 11.03 -4.95
CA VAL A 195 -3.24 10.00 -3.92
C VAL A 195 -2.00 9.87 -3.03
N LEU A 196 -0.81 9.80 -3.61
CA LEU A 196 0.45 9.72 -2.86
C LEU A 196 0.68 10.96 -1.99
N ALA A 197 0.34 12.15 -2.49
CA ALA A 197 0.43 13.40 -1.71
C ALA A 197 -0.55 13.40 -0.53
N ALA A 198 -1.79 12.94 -0.74
CA ALA A 198 -2.79 12.85 0.31
C ALA A 198 -2.39 11.84 1.41
N ILE A 199 -1.86 10.67 1.02
CA ILE A 199 -1.32 9.68 1.97
C ILE A 199 -0.18 10.28 2.78
N LYS A 200 0.76 10.98 2.13
CA LYS A 200 1.89 11.63 2.81
C LYS A 200 1.44 12.63 3.85
N ALA A 201 0.44 13.47 3.52
CA ALA A 201 -0.11 14.46 4.44
C ALA A 201 -0.76 13.79 5.67
N LEU A 202 -1.66 12.82 5.44
CA LEU A 202 -2.34 12.10 6.52
C LEU A 202 -1.38 11.27 7.38
N HIS A 203 -0.36 10.65 6.78
CA HIS A 203 0.67 9.92 7.52
C HIS A 203 1.48 10.85 8.43
N GLY A 204 1.78 12.06 7.95
CA GLY A 204 2.43 13.09 8.78
C GLY A 204 1.55 13.52 9.97
N ASP A 205 0.27 13.72 9.76
CA ASP A 205 -0.69 14.07 10.82
C ASP A 205 -0.81 12.97 11.88
N MET A 206 -0.85 11.70 11.45
CA MET A 206 -0.88 10.54 12.36
C MET A 206 0.39 10.42 13.21
N ALA A 207 1.56 10.69 12.63
CA ALA A 207 2.82 10.69 13.35
C ALA A 207 2.84 11.79 14.43
N LEU A 208 2.37 12.99 14.13
CA LEU A 208 2.28 14.08 15.09
C LEU A 208 1.26 13.79 16.21
N ALA A 209 0.14 13.14 15.91
CA ALA A 209 -0.86 12.77 16.91
C ALA A 209 -0.36 11.73 17.92
N ALA A 210 0.56 10.85 17.52
CA ALA A 210 1.15 9.82 18.38
C ALA A 210 2.15 10.39 19.41
N TYR A 211 2.59 11.65 19.25
CA TYR A 211 3.52 12.33 20.18
C TYR A 211 2.79 13.28 21.17
N ARG A 212 1.47 13.38 21.11
CA ARG A 212 0.65 14.15 22.04
C ARG A 212 -0.03 13.27 23.07
#